data_32d6ecbb05a31cd98193d46d0920c08e
#
_entry.id   32d6ecbb05a31cd98193d46d0920c08e
#
_cell.length_a   1.000
_cell.length_b   1.000
_cell.length_c   1.000
_cell.angle_alpha   90.00
_cell.angle_beta   90.00
_cell.angle_gamma   90.00
#
_symmetry.space_group_name_H-M   'P 1'
#
loop_
_entity.id
_entity.type
_entity.pdbx_description
1 polymer ?
#
loop_
_entity_poly.entity_id
_entity_poly.type
_entity_poly.pdbx_seq_one_letter_code
_entity_poly.pdbx_strand_id
1 'polypeptide(L)'
;MKKFLMAAVALICLTMTCVTLTSCGDDNDSKVADKEYTMTSGIDWTNEGSLSEAEVIAINLLGNSINATNVFADDADARRALDEVANRVASNIRGNGWIADGAVYTITLTLRNQNGNTVDTRKIVVNNGSVTVN
;
A
#
# COMPACT_ATOMS: atom_id res chain seq x y z
N MET A 1 6.41 -15.48 13.76
CA MET A 1 6.51 -14.90 12.43
C MET A 1 5.19 -14.81 11.72
N LYS A 2 4.47 -15.92 11.59
CA LYS A 2 3.17 -15.88 10.91
C LYS A 2 2.18 -14.90 11.54
N LYS A 3 2.22 -14.75 12.86
CA LYS A 3 1.33 -13.82 13.56
C LYS A 3 1.61 -12.36 13.21
N PHE A 4 2.87 -12.02 13.04
CA PHE A 4 3.25 -10.65 12.68
C PHE A 4 2.81 -10.31 11.26
N LEU A 5 2.84 -11.27 10.41
CA LEU A 5 2.43 -11.13 9.03
C LEU A 5 0.96 -10.79 8.90
N MET A 6 0.14 -11.56 9.58
CA MET A 6 -1.29 -11.31 9.57
C MET A 6 -1.62 -9.95 10.16
N ALA A 7 -0.91 -9.58 11.22
CA ALA A 7 -1.10 -8.28 11.84
C ALA A 7 -0.73 -7.13 10.90
N ALA A 8 0.35 -7.28 10.15
CA ALA A 8 0.78 -6.24 9.22
C ALA A 8 -0.24 -6.01 8.11
N VAL A 9 -0.75 -7.08 7.54
CA VAL A 9 -1.76 -6.98 6.49
C VAL A 9 -3.05 -6.38 7.04
N ALA A 10 -3.46 -6.82 8.22
CA ALA A 10 -4.66 -6.31 8.85
C ALA A 10 -4.55 -4.82 9.16
N LEU A 11 -3.37 -4.39 9.58
CA LEU A 11 -3.14 -2.98 9.90
C LEU A 11 -3.31 -2.10 8.66
N ILE A 12 -2.79 -2.54 7.54
CA ILE A 12 -2.93 -1.79 6.29
C ILE A 12 -4.41 -1.71 5.89
N CYS A 13 -5.11 -2.82 5.98
CA CYS A 13 -6.53 -2.85 5.65
C CYS A 13 -7.34 -1.93 6.55
N LEU A 14 -7.04 -1.95 7.85
CA LEU A 14 -7.70 -1.08 8.80
C LEU A 14 -7.48 0.39 8.50
N THR A 15 -6.28 0.74 8.08
CA THR A 15 -5.98 2.12 7.73
C THR A 15 -6.85 2.60 6.56
N MET A 16 -6.99 1.77 5.56
CA MET A 16 -7.84 2.11 4.41
C MET A 16 -9.30 2.26 4.84
N THR A 17 -9.77 1.35 5.70
CA THR A 17 -11.13 1.42 6.22
C THR A 17 -11.37 2.69 7.01
N CYS A 18 -10.41 3.10 7.82
CA CYS A 18 -10.54 4.33 8.60
C CYS A 18 -10.68 5.55 7.70
N VAL A 19 -9.90 5.60 6.63
CA VAL A 19 -9.99 6.70 5.66
C VAL A 19 -11.38 6.74 5.05
N THR A 20 -11.91 5.60 4.69
CA THR A 20 -13.25 5.52 4.12
C THR A 20 -14.32 6.04 5.09
N LEU A 21 -14.24 5.62 6.34
CA LEU A 21 -15.17 6.07 7.36
C LEU A 21 -15.12 7.58 7.57
N THR A 22 -13.93 8.13 7.56
CA THR A 22 -13.75 9.57 7.70
C THR A 22 -14.42 10.31 6.56
N SER A 23 -14.28 9.82 5.35
CA SER A 23 -14.92 10.41 4.18
C SER A 23 -16.44 10.38 4.29
N CYS A 24 -16.96 9.28 4.78
CA CYS A 24 -18.40 9.14 4.96
C CYS A 24 -18.94 10.09 6.01
N GLY A 25 -18.15 10.43 7.01
CA GLY A 25 -18.56 11.30 8.09
C GLY A 25 -18.83 12.74 7.66
N ASP A 26 -18.29 13.15 6.54
CA ASP A 26 -18.39 14.53 6.07
C ASP A 26 -19.39 14.73 4.95
N ASP A 27 -20.22 13.78 4.70
CA ASP A 27 -21.07 13.82 3.53
C ASP A 27 -22.19 14.86 3.60
N ASN A 28 -22.38 15.47 4.74
CA ASN A 28 -23.39 16.53 4.87
C ASN A 28 -23.10 17.70 3.95
N ASP A 29 -21.85 17.98 3.73
CA ASP A 29 -21.44 19.10 2.90
C ASP A 29 -21.19 18.69 1.48
N SER A 30 -21.60 17.56 1.15
CA SER A 30 -21.20 16.90 -0.06
C SER A 30 -21.86 17.47 -1.30
N LYS A 31 -21.89 18.74 -1.37
CA LYS A 31 -22.15 19.38 -2.64
C LYS A 31 -21.05 19.01 -3.59
N VAL A 32 -19.86 18.81 -3.04
CA VAL A 32 -18.74 18.28 -3.82
C VAL A 32 -18.98 16.80 -3.93
N ALA A 33 -19.27 16.34 -5.12
CA ALA A 33 -19.45 14.93 -5.37
C ALA A 33 -18.16 14.19 -5.02
N ASP A 34 -18.24 13.37 -4.02
CA ASP A 34 -17.13 12.48 -3.70
C ASP A 34 -16.88 11.56 -4.88
N LYS A 35 -15.64 11.31 -5.15
CA LYS A 35 -15.23 10.49 -6.28
C LYS A 35 -14.66 9.17 -5.80
N GLU A 36 -14.98 8.14 -6.55
CA GLU A 36 -14.51 6.80 -6.24
C GLU A 36 -13.11 6.60 -6.81
N TYR A 37 -12.24 6.04 -5.98
CA TYR A 37 -10.87 5.74 -6.37
C TYR A 37 -10.55 4.31 -5.97
N THR A 38 -9.76 3.64 -6.81
CA THR A 38 -9.31 2.28 -6.53
C THR A 38 -7.80 2.28 -6.39
N MET A 39 -7.32 1.67 -5.31
CA MET A 39 -5.90 1.50 -5.07
C MET A 39 -5.57 0.01 -5.18
N THR A 40 -4.60 -0.32 -6.01
CA THR A 40 -4.16 -1.70 -6.19
C THR A 40 -2.66 -1.80 -5.97
N SER A 41 -2.20 -2.99 -5.64
CA SER A 41 -0.77 -3.23 -5.47
C SER A 41 -0.30 -4.40 -6.32
N GLY A 42 0.98 -4.38 -6.63
CA GLY A 42 1.66 -5.47 -7.30
C GLY A 42 3.09 -5.51 -6.84
N ILE A 43 3.74 -6.64 -7.00
CA ILE A 43 5.13 -6.80 -6.58
C ILE A 43 5.96 -7.39 -7.72
N ASP A 44 7.15 -6.83 -7.89
CA ASP A 44 8.14 -7.33 -8.85
C ASP A 44 9.40 -7.72 -8.10
N TRP A 45 9.84 -8.94 -8.32
CA TRP A 45 11.06 -9.46 -7.71
C TRP A 45 12.21 -9.41 -8.70
N THR A 46 13.34 -8.87 -8.24
CA THR A 46 14.60 -8.96 -8.96
C THR A 46 15.46 -10.04 -8.35
N ASN A 47 15.52 -10.10 -7.02
CA ASN A 47 16.31 -11.10 -6.30
C ASN A 47 15.74 -11.27 -4.91
N GLU A 48 15.59 -12.51 -4.47
CA GLU A 48 15.10 -12.79 -3.12
C GLU A 48 16.21 -12.68 -2.08
N GLY A 49 17.46 -12.73 -2.50
CA GLY A 49 18.59 -12.60 -1.59
C GLY A 49 18.58 -13.69 -0.52
N SER A 50 18.81 -13.28 0.72
CA SER A 50 18.83 -14.19 1.85
C SER A 50 17.49 -14.32 2.56
N LEU A 51 16.41 -13.83 1.96
CA LEU A 51 15.08 -13.99 2.53
C LEU A 51 14.69 -15.47 2.55
N SER A 52 14.04 -15.89 3.63
CA SER A 52 13.51 -17.23 3.72
C SER A 52 12.27 -17.39 2.85
N GLU A 53 11.92 -18.62 2.53
CA GLU A 53 10.73 -18.90 1.75
C GLU A 53 9.47 -18.33 2.42
N ALA A 54 9.37 -18.46 3.73
CA ALA A 54 8.26 -17.91 4.49
C ALA A 54 8.19 -16.38 4.37
N GLU A 55 9.33 -15.72 4.39
CA GLU A 55 9.39 -14.26 4.24
C GLU A 55 8.98 -13.83 2.84
N VAL A 56 9.41 -14.56 1.83
CA VAL A 56 9.02 -14.28 0.45
C VAL A 56 7.51 -14.40 0.28
N ILE A 57 6.92 -15.46 0.83
CA ILE A 57 5.47 -15.63 0.80
C ILE A 57 4.77 -14.46 1.49
N ALA A 58 5.31 -14.07 2.62
CA ALA A 58 4.78 -12.96 3.41
C ALA A 58 4.77 -11.66 2.63
N ILE A 59 5.89 -11.36 2.01
CA ILE A 59 6.06 -10.15 1.22
C ILE A 59 5.13 -10.17 0.01
N ASN A 60 4.98 -11.32 -0.63
CA ASN A 60 4.05 -11.45 -1.74
C ASN A 60 2.60 -11.20 -1.30
N LEU A 61 2.21 -11.69 -0.14
CA LEU A 61 0.89 -11.43 0.41
C LEU A 61 0.69 -9.93 0.66
N LEU A 62 1.66 -9.29 1.26
CA LEU A 62 1.59 -7.85 1.49
C LEU A 62 1.55 -7.09 0.17
N GLY A 63 2.42 -7.43 -0.75
CA GLY A 63 2.56 -6.72 -2.02
C GLY A 63 1.39 -6.86 -2.98
N ASN A 64 0.55 -7.86 -2.78
CA ASN A 64 -0.59 -8.13 -3.64
C ASN A 64 -1.94 -8.02 -2.94
N SER A 65 -1.95 -7.62 -1.66
CA SER A 65 -3.18 -7.61 -0.88
C SER A 65 -3.94 -6.30 -0.93
N ILE A 66 -3.32 -5.25 -1.42
CA ILE A 66 -3.95 -3.94 -1.44
C ILE A 66 -4.80 -3.84 -2.69
N ASN A 67 -6.10 -3.90 -2.47
CA ASN A 67 -7.08 -3.76 -3.53
C ASN A 67 -8.35 -3.23 -2.86
N ALA A 68 -8.48 -1.92 -2.86
CA ALA A 68 -9.56 -1.27 -2.13
C ALA A 68 -10.09 -0.10 -2.93
N THR A 69 -11.40 0.06 -2.88
CA THR A 69 -12.08 1.19 -3.47
C THR A 69 -12.57 2.09 -2.35
N ASN A 70 -12.23 3.36 -2.43
CA ASN A 70 -12.58 4.35 -1.44
C ASN A 70 -13.07 5.62 -2.13
N VAL A 71 -13.74 6.44 -1.36
CA VAL A 71 -14.30 7.70 -1.84
C VAL A 71 -13.51 8.86 -1.26
N PHE A 72 -13.08 9.76 -2.11
CA PHE A 72 -12.34 10.95 -1.70
C PHE A 72 -12.95 12.19 -2.39
N ALA A 73 -12.75 13.33 -1.77
CA ALA A 73 -13.28 14.57 -2.31
C ALA A 73 -12.61 14.97 -3.64
N ASP A 74 -11.31 14.77 -3.72
CA ASP A 74 -10.55 15.12 -4.92
C ASP A 74 -9.28 14.28 -5.04
N ASP A 75 -8.55 14.52 -6.12
CA ASP A 75 -7.30 13.80 -6.39
C ASP A 75 -6.25 14.05 -5.30
N ALA A 76 -6.22 15.26 -4.75
CA ALA A 76 -5.24 15.60 -3.71
C ALA A 76 -5.43 14.77 -2.46
N ASP A 77 -6.67 14.58 -2.04
CA ASP A 77 -6.98 13.74 -0.87
C ASP A 77 -6.66 12.28 -1.15
N ALA A 78 -6.99 11.81 -2.34
CA ALA A 78 -6.69 10.44 -2.74
C ALA A 78 -5.18 10.18 -2.78
N ARG A 79 -4.40 11.14 -3.28
CA ARG A 79 -2.93 11.04 -3.30
C ARG A 79 -2.35 11.01 -1.90
N ARG A 80 -2.93 11.78 -1.00
CA ARG A 80 -2.48 11.79 0.39
C ARG A 80 -2.67 10.42 1.03
N ALA A 81 -3.81 9.80 0.76
CA ALA A 81 -4.08 8.44 1.22
C ALA A 81 -3.09 7.45 0.61
N LEU A 82 -2.76 7.62 -0.66
CA LEU A 82 -1.76 6.77 -1.33
C LEU A 82 -0.40 6.89 -0.65
N ASP A 83 0.02 8.11 -0.31
CA ASP A 83 1.28 8.34 0.40
C ASP A 83 1.27 7.66 1.76
N GLU A 84 0.17 7.74 2.49
CA GLU A 84 0.06 7.10 3.80
C GLU A 84 0.18 5.59 3.69
N VAL A 85 -0.47 4.99 2.72
CA VAL A 85 -0.40 3.54 2.50
C VAL A 85 1.03 3.15 2.12
N ALA A 86 1.67 3.89 1.23
CA ALA A 86 3.04 3.60 0.82
C ALA A 86 4.00 3.66 2.00
N ASN A 87 3.86 4.67 2.85
CA ASN A 87 4.71 4.80 4.03
C ASN A 87 4.46 3.69 5.04
N ARG A 88 3.22 3.24 5.18
CA ARG A 88 2.90 2.12 6.06
C ARG A 88 3.47 0.82 5.54
N VAL A 89 3.40 0.59 4.24
CA VAL A 89 4.01 -0.60 3.64
C VAL A 89 5.52 -0.59 3.91
N ALA A 90 6.17 0.54 3.68
CA ALA A 90 7.60 0.68 3.95
C ALA A 90 7.92 0.43 5.42
N SER A 91 7.12 0.96 6.33
CA SER A 91 7.31 0.75 7.77
C SER A 91 7.15 -0.72 8.15
N ASN A 92 6.18 -1.40 7.57
CA ASN A 92 5.97 -2.83 7.82
C ASN A 92 7.16 -3.65 7.32
N ILE A 93 7.69 -3.30 6.16
CA ILE A 93 8.87 -3.97 5.62
C ILE A 93 10.06 -3.81 6.56
N ARG A 94 10.31 -2.59 7.03
CA ARG A 94 11.39 -2.31 7.97
C ARG A 94 11.17 -3.02 9.30
N GLY A 95 9.96 -2.94 9.81
CA GLY A 95 9.61 -3.52 11.11
C GLY A 95 9.70 -5.04 11.15
N ASN A 96 9.47 -5.69 10.03
CA ASN A 96 9.56 -7.15 9.93
C ASN A 96 10.94 -7.63 9.48
N GLY A 97 11.84 -6.72 9.15
CA GLY A 97 13.17 -7.08 8.70
C GLY A 97 13.19 -7.70 7.30
N TRP A 98 12.25 -7.35 6.46
CA TRP A 98 12.14 -7.89 5.10
C TRP A 98 13.09 -7.18 4.12
N ILE A 99 14.24 -6.83 4.60
CA ILE A 99 15.29 -6.11 3.88
C ILE A 99 16.60 -6.86 3.96
N ALA A 100 16.55 -8.14 3.66
CA ALA A 100 17.71 -9.03 3.79
C ALA A 100 18.77 -8.70 2.73
N ASP A 101 19.99 -9.17 3.00
CA ASP A 101 21.11 -8.96 2.09
C ASP A 101 20.79 -9.55 0.71
N GLY A 102 21.01 -8.75 -0.30
CA GLY A 102 20.79 -9.16 -1.68
C GLY A 102 19.33 -9.16 -2.12
N ALA A 103 18.40 -8.89 -1.22
CA ALA A 103 17.00 -8.84 -1.59
C ALA A 103 16.70 -7.55 -2.36
N VAL A 104 16.13 -7.70 -3.54
CA VAL A 104 15.74 -6.56 -4.39
C VAL A 104 14.35 -6.84 -4.92
N TYR A 105 13.40 -6.01 -4.51
CA TYR A 105 12.03 -6.10 -4.99
C TYR A 105 11.34 -4.75 -4.91
N THR A 106 10.28 -4.59 -5.68
CA THR A 106 9.52 -3.34 -5.73
C THR A 106 8.04 -3.65 -5.58
N ILE A 107 7.39 -2.98 -4.64
CA ILE A 107 5.94 -3.02 -4.51
C ILE A 107 5.41 -1.73 -5.13
N THR A 108 4.54 -1.86 -6.10
CA THR A 108 3.95 -0.72 -6.81
C THR A 108 2.51 -0.55 -6.37
N LEU A 109 2.17 0.64 -5.92
CA LEU A 109 0.81 1.02 -5.58
C LEU A 109 0.29 1.93 -6.68
N THR A 110 -0.85 1.59 -7.25
CA THR A 110 -1.47 2.36 -8.32
C THR A 110 -2.81 2.89 -7.85
N LEU A 111 -3.00 4.18 -7.99
CA LEU A 111 -4.26 4.84 -7.66
C LEU A 111 -4.97 5.20 -8.97
N ARG A 112 -6.18 4.72 -9.13
CA ARG A 112 -7.01 4.99 -10.30
C ARG A 112 -8.29 5.68 -9.90
N ASN A 113 -8.77 6.56 -10.77
CA ASN A 113 -10.05 7.21 -10.56
C ASN A 113 -11.19 6.30 -11.06
N GLN A 114 -12.42 6.77 -10.90
CA GLN A 114 -13.60 5.99 -11.28
C GLN A 114 -13.69 5.70 -12.77
N ASN A 115 -12.96 6.45 -13.59
CA ASN A 115 -12.89 6.21 -15.03
C ASN A 115 -11.80 5.22 -15.42
N GLY A 116 -11.07 4.71 -14.44
CA GLY A 116 -9.99 3.76 -14.69
C GLY A 116 -8.66 4.39 -15.05
N ASN A 117 -8.57 5.71 -15.01
CA ASN A 117 -7.33 6.42 -15.32
C ASN A 117 -6.41 6.45 -14.10
N THR A 118 -5.13 6.28 -14.34
CA THR A 118 -4.13 6.36 -13.26
C THR A 118 -3.99 7.80 -12.81
N VAL A 119 -4.23 8.01 -11.52
CA VAL A 119 -4.08 9.32 -10.89
C VAL A 119 -2.65 9.51 -10.41
N ASP A 120 -2.10 8.49 -9.76
CA ASP A 120 -0.76 8.54 -9.23
C ASP A 120 -0.27 7.12 -8.95
N THR A 121 1.03 7.00 -8.75
CA THR A 121 1.68 5.73 -8.45
C THR A 121 2.76 5.97 -7.42
N ARG A 122 2.91 5.03 -6.49
CA ARG A 122 4.03 5.03 -5.54
C ARG A 122 4.72 3.69 -5.59
N LYS A 123 6.03 3.72 -5.49
CA LYS A 123 6.85 2.52 -5.50
C LYS A 123 7.64 2.42 -4.22
N ILE A 124 7.51 1.29 -3.55
CA ILE A 124 8.32 0.98 -2.39
C ILE A 124 9.43 0.06 -2.89
N VAL A 125 10.64 0.58 -2.94
CA VAL A 125 11.79 -0.12 -3.48
C VAL A 125 12.65 -0.64 -2.35
N VAL A 126 12.84 -1.95 -2.32
CA VAL A 126 13.75 -2.60 -1.39
C VAL A 126 14.97 -3.01 -2.19
N ASN A 127 16.13 -2.53 -1.76
CA ASN A 127 17.36 -2.79 -2.46
C ASN A 127 18.49 -2.98 -1.45
N ASN A 128 18.88 -4.24 -1.24
CA ASN A 128 20.05 -4.61 -0.48
C ASN A 128 20.18 -3.88 0.86
N GLY A 129 19.13 -3.99 1.67
CA GLY A 129 19.12 -3.43 3.02
C GLY A 129 18.53 -2.04 3.15
N SER A 130 18.06 -1.44 2.08
CA SER A 130 17.42 -0.13 2.15
C SER A 130 16.01 -0.17 1.58
N VAL A 131 15.15 0.67 2.14
CA VAL A 131 13.77 0.83 1.68
C VAL A 131 13.54 2.29 1.35
N THR A 132 13.08 2.55 0.14
CA THR A 132 12.76 3.91 -0.29
C THR A 132 11.35 3.93 -0.87
N VAL A 133 10.69 5.07 -0.72
CA VAL A 133 9.37 5.30 -1.31
C VAL A 133 9.52 6.40 -2.36
N ASN A 134 9.12 6.09 -3.59
CA ASN A 134 9.22 7.02 -4.73
C ASN A 134 7.86 7.41 -5.27
#